data_639b379937ae4f3ff329970c03fc2d18
#
_entry.id   639b379937ae4f3ff329970c03fc2d18
#
_cell.length_a   1.000
_cell.length_b   1.000
_cell.length_c   1.000
_cell.angle_alpha   90.00
_cell.angle_beta   90.00
_cell.angle_gamma   90.00
#
_symmetry.space_group_name_H-M   'P 1'
#
loop_
_entity.id
_entity.type
_entity.pdbx_description
1 polymer ?
#
loop_
_entity_poly.entity_id
_entity_poly.type
_entity_poly.pdbx_seq_one_letter_code
_entity_poly.pdbx_strand_id
1 'polypeptide(L)'
;MIDNKKFSRAKKAPVVTNNTKYRPGDVVSLKVVRANESAAFLDAGTGNTSDDIMLHKLQQTSEVNIGDEVKVYLYLDPSKRLTASMKLPKMREGQLGYVRVLSVTRDGGFVDIGAERGVFLPYSQMRGHVNPGQLVWVRLYRDKSGRQAVTMRVEEDMVKAYKPAEGLKIGDKVTGTIYNILPEGFFLFTNQRFIAFLHRSEVPGGRLDFGQEVTCRVTYLREDGRINVSMRLQKENALVADAQDIYDFLVKRNGSMPYCDSTPLEIIKQKFGISKAAFKRALGHLMKEGKVRQENGWTYLTESQQEK
;
A
#
# COMPACT_ATOMS: atom_id res chain seq x y z
N MET A 1 6.51 37.67 34.77
CA MET A 1 5.98 36.50 35.50
C MET A 1 5.18 35.68 34.47
N ILE A 2 5.75 34.65 33.91
CA ILE A 2 5.09 33.77 32.93
C ILE A 2 4.83 32.45 33.65
N ASP A 3 3.55 32.16 33.78
CA ASP A 3 3.01 31.07 34.58
C ASP A 3 3.28 29.71 33.89
N ASN A 4 4.14 28.91 34.49
CA ASN A 4 4.49 27.56 34.05
C ASN A 4 3.37 26.58 34.43
N LYS A 5 2.32 26.44 33.60
CA LYS A 5 1.32 25.39 33.76
C LYS A 5 1.98 24.02 33.45
N LYS A 6 2.29 23.29 34.52
CA LYS A 6 2.68 21.89 34.53
C LYS A 6 1.66 21.07 33.73
N PHE A 7 2.10 20.51 32.60
CA PHE A 7 1.37 19.44 31.93
C PHE A 7 1.26 18.24 32.87
N SER A 8 0.08 18.01 33.40
CA SER A 8 -0.18 16.83 34.21
C SER A 8 -0.06 15.57 33.31
N ARG A 9 0.88 14.70 33.65
CA ARG A 9 0.97 13.33 33.10
C ARG A 9 -0.39 12.67 33.28
N ALA A 10 -1.05 12.34 32.16
CA ALA A 10 -2.27 11.55 32.15
C ALA A 10 -2.00 10.26 32.96
N LYS A 11 -2.70 10.11 34.06
CA LYS A 11 -2.66 8.87 34.89
C LYS A 11 -3.03 7.70 33.98
N LYS A 12 -2.11 6.71 33.83
CA LYS A 12 -2.40 5.43 33.22
C LYS A 12 -3.61 4.84 33.93
N ALA A 13 -4.74 4.75 33.23
CA ALA A 13 -5.90 4.08 33.76
C ALA A 13 -5.53 2.62 34.08
N PRO A 14 -5.94 2.08 35.24
CA PRO A 14 -5.61 0.72 35.61
C PRO A 14 -6.14 -0.24 34.53
N VAL A 15 -5.27 -1.09 34.03
CA VAL A 15 -5.69 -2.25 33.25
C VAL A 15 -6.44 -3.13 34.23
N VAL A 16 -7.74 -3.30 34.02
CA VAL A 16 -8.51 -4.30 34.76
C VAL A 16 -7.99 -5.64 34.28
N THR A 17 -7.03 -6.18 35.02
CA THR A 17 -6.60 -7.57 34.88
C THR A 17 -7.71 -8.40 35.49
N ASN A 18 -8.64 -8.91 34.67
CA ASN A 18 -9.34 -10.12 35.05
C ASN A 18 -8.25 -11.11 35.46
N ASN A 19 -8.44 -11.83 36.54
CA ASN A 19 -7.45 -12.76 37.12
C ASN A 19 -7.24 -14.00 36.22
N THR A 20 -7.43 -13.83 34.91
CA THR A 20 -7.38 -14.88 33.90
C THR A 20 -5.98 -14.98 33.27
N LYS A 21 -5.61 -16.17 32.83
CA LYS A 21 -4.39 -16.45 32.07
C LYS A 21 -4.46 -15.88 30.62
N TYR A 22 -5.65 -15.46 30.19
CA TYR A 22 -5.91 -14.99 28.80
C TYR A 22 -5.66 -13.49 28.66
N ARG A 23 -5.23 -13.10 27.47
CA ARG A 23 -4.87 -11.70 27.14
C ARG A 23 -5.65 -11.21 25.92
N PRO A 24 -5.90 -9.91 25.80
CA PRO A 24 -6.40 -9.33 24.56
C PRO A 24 -5.48 -9.70 23.40
N GLY A 25 -6.07 -10.14 22.29
CA GLY A 25 -5.34 -10.62 21.12
C GLY A 25 -5.13 -12.13 21.07
N ASP A 26 -5.46 -12.87 22.11
CA ASP A 26 -5.37 -14.33 22.08
C ASP A 26 -6.52 -14.91 21.21
N VAL A 27 -6.20 -15.98 20.49
CA VAL A 27 -7.18 -16.85 19.82
C VAL A 27 -7.17 -18.18 20.53
N VAL A 28 -8.26 -18.48 21.21
CA VAL A 28 -8.39 -19.64 22.10
C VAL A 28 -9.70 -20.36 21.90
N SER A 29 -9.76 -21.65 22.27
CA SER A 29 -11.02 -22.40 22.39
C SER A 29 -11.44 -22.38 23.85
N LEU A 30 -12.69 -21.98 24.10
CA LEU A 30 -13.27 -21.85 25.44
C LEU A 30 -14.63 -22.52 25.50
N LYS A 31 -14.96 -23.11 26.66
CA LYS A 31 -16.24 -23.75 26.89
C LYS A 31 -17.31 -22.73 27.29
N VAL A 32 -18.50 -22.85 26.70
CA VAL A 32 -19.68 -22.09 27.09
C VAL A 32 -20.25 -22.63 28.39
N VAL A 33 -20.29 -21.81 29.42
CA VAL A 33 -20.79 -22.20 30.76
C VAL A 33 -22.15 -21.61 31.09
N ARG A 34 -22.51 -20.48 30.46
CA ARG A 34 -23.82 -19.84 30.61
C ARG A 34 -24.21 -19.17 29.28
N ALA A 35 -25.52 -19.04 29.05
CA ALA A 35 -26.05 -18.28 27.93
C ALA A 35 -27.37 -17.61 28.36
N ASN A 36 -27.63 -16.44 27.75
CA ASN A 36 -28.90 -15.72 27.80
C ASN A 36 -29.24 -15.17 26.42
N GLU A 37 -30.34 -14.43 26.30
CA GLU A 37 -30.82 -13.87 25.02
C GLU A 37 -29.79 -12.97 24.32
N SER A 38 -28.91 -12.28 25.06
CA SER A 38 -27.99 -11.27 24.56
C SER A 38 -26.54 -11.76 24.41
N ALA A 39 -26.13 -12.79 25.16
CA ALA A 39 -24.74 -13.24 25.20
C ALA A 39 -24.57 -14.65 25.69
N ALA A 40 -23.49 -15.31 25.28
CA ALA A 40 -22.92 -16.48 25.94
C ALA A 40 -21.75 -16.05 26.84
N PHE A 41 -21.44 -16.83 27.85
CA PHE A 41 -20.32 -16.61 28.77
C PHE A 41 -19.41 -17.84 28.76
N LEU A 42 -18.14 -17.55 28.54
CA LEU A 42 -17.10 -18.54 28.31
C LEU A 42 -16.26 -18.69 29.59
N ASP A 43 -15.94 -19.92 29.94
CA ASP A 43 -15.13 -20.22 31.12
C ASP A 43 -13.72 -19.58 31.00
N ALA A 44 -13.43 -18.70 31.92
CA ALA A 44 -12.10 -18.09 32.03
C ALA A 44 -11.06 -18.98 32.72
N GLY A 45 -11.46 -20.15 33.23
CA GLY A 45 -10.62 -21.09 33.94
C GLY A 45 -10.18 -20.64 35.35
N THR A 46 -10.92 -19.70 35.95
CA THR A 46 -10.62 -19.15 37.29
C THR A 46 -11.46 -19.79 38.40
N GLY A 47 -12.52 -20.53 38.05
CA GLY A 47 -13.51 -21.05 38.98
C GLY A 47 -14.47 -19.96 39.50
N ASN A 48 -14.34 -18.72 39.09
CA ASN A 48 -15.20 -17.61 39.49
C ASN A 48 -16.03 -17.13 38.29
N THR A 49 -17.36 -17.24 38.39
CA THR A 49 -18.29 -16.89 37.32
C THR A 49 -18.30 -15.39 36.97
N SER A 50 -17.80 -14.50 37.84
CA SER A 50 -17.64 -13.08 37.52
C SER A 50 -16.49 -12.81 36.55
N ASP A 51 -15.57 -13.75 36.39
CA ASP A 51 -14.45 -13.64 35.45
C ASP A 51 -14.80 -14.21 34.06
N ASP A 52 -15.97 -14.88 33.91
CA ASP A 52 -16.40 -15.45 32.64
C ASP A 52 -16.34 -14.41 31.51
N ILE A 53 -15.82 -14.83 30.37
CA ILE A 53 -15.60 -13.97 29.23
C ILE A 53 -16.88 -13.89 28.41
N MET A 54 -17.42 -12.69 28.25
CA MET A 54 -18.66 -12.46 27.49
C MET A 54 -18.42 -12.61 25.98
N LEU A 55 -19.27 -13.41 25.32
CA LEU A 55 -19.39 -13.51 23.87
C LEU A 55 -20.79 -12.98 23.48
N HIS A 56 -20.86 -11.71 23.13
CA HIS A 56 -22.12 -11.06 22.73
C HIS A 56 -22.71 -11.75 21.49
N LYS A 57 -24.05 -11.83 21.38
CA LYS A 57 -24.74 -12.52 20.29
C LYS A 57 -24.34 -12.00 18.91
N LEU A 58 -24.11 -10.68 18.75
CA LEU A 58 -23.61 -10.06 17.51
C LEU A 58 -22.18 -10.47 17.12
N GLN A 59 -21.44 -11.08 18.04
CA GLN A 59 -20.09 -11.58 17.83
C GLN A 59 -20.04 -13.09 17.58
N GLN A 60 -21.19 -13.75 17.62
CA GLN A 60 -21.34 -15.16 17.26
C GLN A 60 -21.49 -15.28 15.75
N THR A 61 -20.82 -16.23 15.12
CA THR A 61 -20.92 -16.55 13.69
C THR A 61 -21.80 -17.75 13.41
N SER A 62 -22.19 -18.48 14.48
CA SER A 62 -23.13 -19.60 14.48
C SER A 62 -23.88 -19.62 15.81
N GLU A 63 -24.94 -20.42 15.92
CA GLU A 63 -25.62 -20.68 17.19
C GLU A 63 -24.65 -21.33 18.18
N VAL A 64 -24.77 -20.95 19.46
CA VAL A 64 -23.89 -21.36 20.55
C VAL A 64 -24.75 -21.82 21.74
N ASN A 65 -24.50 -23.03 22.21
CA ASN A 65 -25.22 -23.66 23.31
C ASN A 65 -24.32 -23.90 24.53
N ILE A 66 -24.91 -24.01 25.71
CA ILE A 66 -24.17 -24.33 26.93
C ILE A 66 -23.51 -25.72 26.78
N GLY A 67 -22.23 -25.78 27.08
CA GLY A 67 -21.41 -26.97 26.93
C GLY A 67 -20.56 -26.99 25.65
N ASP A 68 -20.89 -26.18 24.66
CA ASP A 68 -20.10 -26.08 23.42
C ASP A 68 -18.69 -25.55 23.70
N GLU A 69 -17.74 -26.00 22.89
CA GLU A 69 -16.38 -25.43 22.84
C GLU A 69 -16.27 -24.53 21.61
N VAL A 70 -16.07 -23.23 21.83
CA VAL A 70 -16.04 -22.24 20.76
C VAL A 70 -14.67 -21.61 20.62
N LYS A 71 -14.19 -21.49 19.39
CA LYS A 71 -12.94 -20.79 19.07
C LYS A 71 -13.21 -19.31 18.94
N VAL A 72 -12.53 -18.50 19.75
CA VAL A 72 -12.77 -17.07 19.85
C VAL A 72 -11.47 -16.27 19.85
N TYR A 73 -11.58 -15.04 19.38
CA TYR A 73 -10.59 -13.98 19.52
C TYR A 73 -10.97 -13.10 20.72
N LEU A 74 -10.02 -12.84 21.59
CA LEU A 74 -10.22 -12.04 22.80
C LEU A 74 -9.79 -10.59 22.57
N TYR A 75 -10.62 -9.63 22.98
CA TYR A 75 -10.34 -8.20 22.85
C TYR A 75 -10.89 -7.43 24.07
N LEU A 76 -10.49 -6.17 24.22
CA LEU A 76 -11.05 -5.30 25.26
C LEU A 76 -12.27 -4.53 24.72
N ASP A 77 -13.39 -4.58 25.44
CA ASP A 77 -14.56 -3.74 25.17
C ASP A 77 -14.27 -2.24 25.51
N PRO A 78 -15.20 -1.30 25.24
CA PRO A 78 -15.02 0.11 25.62
C PRO A 78 -14.79 0.32 27.11
N SER A 79 -15.33 -0.56 27.96
CA SER A 79 -15.15 -0.56 29.42
C SER A 79 -13.86 -1.24 29.88
N LYS A 80 -12.98 -1.64 28.93
CA LYS A 80 -11.72 -2.34 29.17
C LYS A 80 -11.89 -3.76 29.78
N ARG A 81 -13.04 -4.38 29.61
CA ARG A 81 -13.27 -5.78 30.03
C ARG A 81 -12.86 -6.71 28.89
N LEU A 82 -12.30 -7.86 29.25
CA LEU A 82 -11.96 -8.90 28.29
C LEU A 82 -13.24 -9.52 27.73
N THR A 83 -13.40 -9.51 26.42
CA THR A 83 -14.60 -9.90 25.69
C THR A 83 -14.18 -10.78 24.51
N ALA A 84 -15.06 -11.66 24.06
CA ALA A 84 -14.81 -12.63 23.01
C ALA A 84 -15.57 -12.28 21.72
N SER A 85 -14.99 -12.68 20.57
CA SER A 85 -15.63 -12.67 19.26
C SER A 85 -15.31 -13.96 18.51
N MET A 86 -16.29 -14.56 17.85
CA MET A 86 -16.06 -15.67 16.91
C MET A 86 -15.54 -15.19 15.54
N LYS A 87 -15.55 -13.89 15.28
CA LYS A 87 -14.89 -13.28 14.12
C LYS A 87 -13.39 -13.26 14.35
N LEU A 88 -12.69 -14.24 13.81
CA LEU A 88 -11.26 -14.41 14.00
C LEU A 88 -10.45 -13.45 13.15
N PRO A 89 -9.33 -12.89 13.64
CA PRO A 89 -8.44 -12.07 12.85
C PRO A 89 -7.82 -12.87 11.69
N LYS A 90 -7.62 -12.20 10.57
CA LYS A 90 -6.96 -12.78 9.37
C LYS A 90 -5.44 -12.87 9.52
N MET A 91 -4.90 -12.21 10.54
CA MET A 91 -3.46 -12.17 10.82
C MET A 91 -3.18 -12.71 12.23
N ARG A 92 -2.06 -13.41 12.38
CA ARG A 92 -1.51 -13.86 13.65
C ARG A 92 -0.29 -13.01 14.03
N GLU A 93 0.07 -13.05 15.32
CA GLU A 93 1.29 -12.41 15.80
C GLU A 93 2.52 -12.92 15.04
N GLY A 94 3.40 -12.01 14.65
CA GLY A 94 4.55 -12.28 13.80
C GLY A 94 4.25 -12.34 12.29
N GLN A 95 2.99 -12.36 11.87
CA GLN A 95 2.65 -12.42 10.45
C GLN A 95 2.69 -11.06 9.77
N LEU A 96 3.15 -11.10 8.51
CA LEU A 96 3.07 -10.01 7.57
C LEU A 96 1.69 -9.99 6.89
N GLY A 97 1.08 -8.81 6.79
CA GLY A 97 -0.20 -8.64 6.12
C GLY A 97 -0.31 -7.31 5.38
N TYR A 98 -1.15 -7.29 4.35
CA TYR A 98 -1.49 -6.09 3.60
C TYR A 98 -2.90 -5.67 4.02
N VAL A 99 -2.98 -4.61 4.80
CA VAL A 99 -4.18 -4.24 5.56
C VAL A 99 -4.62 -2.81 5.31
N ARG A 100 -5.90 -2.53 5.51
CA ARG A 100 -6.48 -1.20 5.34
C ARG A 100 -6.32 -0.37 6.61
N VAL A 101 -5.92 0.88 6.48
CA VAL A 101 -5.98 1.89 7.54
C VAL A 101 -7.44 2.30 7.74
N LEU A 102 -7.98 2.11 8.93
CA LEU A 102 -9.35 2.46 9.29
C LEU A 102 -9.48 3.94 9.69
N SER A 103 -8.56 4.41 10.53
CA SER A 103 -8.55 5.78 11.01
C SER A 103 -7.15 6.20 11.42
N VAL A 104 -6.93 7.51 11.47
CA VAL A 104 -5.69 8.13 11.97
C VAL A 104 -6.07 9.10 13.08
N THR A 105 -5.37 9.02 14.20
CA THR A 105 -5.56 9.85 15.39
C THR A 105 -4.27 10.59 15.71
N ARG A 106 -4.28 11.43 16.74
CA ARG A 106 -3.10 12.15 17.23
C ARG A 106 -1.96 11.22 17.69
N ASP A 107 -2.26 10.00 18.13
CA ASP A 107 -1.29 9.10 18.73
C ASP A 107 -0.83 7.98 17.76
N GLY A 108 -1.50 7.82 16.61
CA GLY A 108 -1.22 6.79 15.61
C GLY A 108 -2.41 6.48 14.75
N GLY A 109 -2.35 5.36 14.02
CA GLY A 109 -3.44 4.84 13.21
C GLY A 109 -4.05 3.57 13.78
N PHE A 110 -5.18 3.17 13.20
CA PHE A 110 -5.79 1.86 13.43
C PHE A 110 -5.95 1.16 12.09
N VAL A 111 -5.61 -0.12 12.06
CA VAL A 111 -5.67 -0.95 10.84
C VAL A 111 -6.60 -2.13 11.02
N ASP A 112 -7.21 -2.56 9.91
CA ASP A 112 -8.12 -3.70 9.86
C ASP A 112 -7.34 -5.00 9.65
N ILE A 113 -7.27 -5.82 10.66
CA ILE A 113 -6.71 -7.19 10.57
C ILE A 113 -7.81 -8.26 10.43
N GLY A 114 -9.06 -7.85 10.18
CA GLY A 114 -10.24 -8.74 10.15
C GLY A 114 -10.80 -9.10 11.52
N ALA A 115 -10.32 -8.45 12.59
CA ALA A 115 -10.88 -8.57 13.94
C ALA A 115 -12.01 -7.55 14.17
N GLU A 116 -12.77 -7.71 15.27
CA GLU A 116 -13.87 -6.81 15.62
C GLU A 116 -13.42 -5.34 15.79
N ARG A 117 -12.18 -5.13 16.19
CA ARG A 117 -11.59 -3.81 16.34
C ARG A 117 -10.31 -3.66 15.56
N GLY A 118 -10.08 -2.47 15.04
CA GLY A 118 -8.81 -2.10 14.44
C GLY A 118 -7.66 -2.24 15.45
N VAL A 119 -6.51 -2.71 14.96
CA VAL A 119 -5.28 -2.82 15.75
C VAL A 119 -4.45 -1.56 15.60
N PHE A 120 -3.84 -1.13 16.68
CA PHE A 120 -3.11 0.13 16.77
C PHE A 120 -1.79 0.08 15.99
N LEU A 121 -1.55 1.11 15.17
CA LEU A 121 -0.30 1.40 14.48
C LEU A 121 0.31 2.67 15.11
N PRO A 122 1.26 2.56 16.04
CA PRO A 122 1.92 3.73 16.65
C PRO A 122 2.64 4.59 15.60
N TYR A 123 2.67 5.92 15.78
CA TYR A 123 3.46 6.80 14.91
C TYR A 123 4.92 6.40 14.80
N SER A 124 5.54 5.95 15.89
CA SER A 124 6.93 5.48 15.91
C SER A 124 7.16 4.23 15.05
N GLN A 125 6.10 3.53 14.68
CA GLN A 125 6.12 2.32 13.85
C GLN A 125 5.61 2.58 12.42
N MET A 126 5.18 3.80 12.11
CA MET A 126 4.82 4.20 10.76
C MET A 126 6.04 4.42 9.88
N ARG A 127 5.85 4.25 8.59
CA ARG A 127 6.72 4.71 7.52
C ARG A 127 5.98 5.78 6.72
N GLY A 128 6.41 7.02 6.86
CA GLY A 128 5.74 8.15 6.22
C GLY A 128 4.34 8.45 6.78
N HIS A 129 3.57 9.18 6.01
CA HIS A 129 2.20 9.55 6.34
C HIS A 129 1.23 8.49 5.79
N VAL A 130 0.22 8.14 6.57
CA VAL A 130 -0.83 7.21 6.14
C VAL A 130 -2.20 7.88 6.25
N ASN A 131 -3.12 7.51 5.36
CA ASN A 131 -4.47 8.05 5.29
C ASN A 131 -5.52 6.96 5.53
N PRO A 132 -6.69 7.30 6.09
CA PRO A 132 -7.82 6.37 6.15
C PRO A 132 -8.16 5.81 4.76
N GLY A 133 -8.45 4.50 4.68
CA GLY A 133 -8.71 3.80 3.44
C GLY A 133 -7.47 3.26 2.72
N GLN A 134 -6.29 3.79 3.01
CA GLN A 134 -5.04 3.36 2.42
C GLN A 134 -4.69 1.92 2.82
N LEU A 135 -4.14 1.15 1.88
CA LEU A 135 -3.61 -0.18 2.14
C LEU A 135 -2.11 -0.09 2.44
N VAL A 136 -1.67 -0.76 3.50
CA VAL A 136 -0.26 -0.74 3.93
C VAL A 136 0.20 -2.14 4.35
N TRP A 137 1.49 -2.42 4.11
CA TRP A 137 2.12 -3.61 4.64
C TRP A 137 2.48 -3.43 6.10
N VAL A 138 2.08 -4.36 6.94
CA VAL A 138 2.36 -4.35 8.38
C VAL A 138 2.70 -5.75 8.89
N ARG A 139 3.43 -5.80 9.99
CA ARG A 139 3.60 -7.01 10.80
C ARG A 139 2.89 -6.82 12.13
N LEU A 140 2.09 -7.81 12.52
CA LEU A 140 1.43 -7.84 13.82
C LEU A 140 2.43 -8.26 14.89
N TYR A 141 2.50 -7.51 15.99
CA TYR A 141 3.36 -7.81 17.13
C TYR A 141 2.67 -7.48 18.45
N ARG A 142 3.25 -7.93 19.55
CA ARG A 142 2.80 -7.59 20.90
C ARG A 142 3.77 -6.57 21.50
N ASP A 143 3.25 -5.46 22.00
CA ASP A 143 4.07 -4.41 22.62
C ASP A 143 4.55 -4.83 24.03
N LYS A 144 5.42 -4.04 24.64
CA LYS A 144 5.95 -4.29 26.01
C LYS A 144 4.87 -4.33 27.09
N SER A 145 3.68 -3.80 26.82
CA SER A 145 2.53 -3.85 27.73
C SER A 145 1.64 -5.06 27.50
N GLY A 146 2.01 -5.95 26.54
CA GLY A 146 1.24 -7.15 26.18
C GLY A 146 0.07 -6.88 25.23
N ARG A 147 -0.06 -5.66 24.65
CA ARG A 147 -1.13 -5.32 23.71
C ARG A 147 -0.71 -5.62 22.30
N GLN A 148 -1.64 -6.06 21.46
CA GLN A 148 -1.40 -6.17 20.03
C GLN A 148 -1.23 -4.79 19.39
N ALA A 149 -0.23 -4.68 18.54
CA ALA A 149 0.05 -3.52 17.71
C ALA A 149 0.62 -3.97 16.36
N VAL A 150 0.65 -3.07 15.39
CA VAL A 150 1.28 -3.34 14.10
C VAL A 150 2.43 -2.37 13.85
N THR A 151 3.37 -2.81 13.01
CA THR A 151 4.50 -2.00 12.54
C THR A 151 4.58 -2.01 11.02
N MET A 152 4.89 -0.87 10.42
CA MET A 152 5.25 -0.76 8.99
C MET A 152 6.75 -0.98 8.74
N ARG A 153 7.54 -1.27 9.78
CA ARG A 153 8.94 -1.65 9.65
C ARG A 153 9.03 -3.14 9.30
N VAL A 154 8.81 -3.44 8.04
CA VAL A 154 8.61 -4.82 7.52
C VAL A 154 9.72 -5.29 6.57
N GLU A 155 10.80 -4.55 6.48
CA GLU A 155 11.89 -4.81 5.51
C GLU A 155 12.45 -6.23 5.66
N GLU A 156 12.74 -6.65 6.90
CA GLU A 156 13.23 -8.02 7.18
C GLU A 156 12.17 -9.10 6.91
N ASP A 157 10.91 -8.78 7.20
CA ASP A 157 9.80 -9.70 6.96
C ASP A 157 9.55 -9.88 5.47
N MET A 158 9.70 -8.81 4.67
CA MET A 158 9.65 -8.88 3.20
C MET A 158 10.76 -9.77 2.64
N VAL A 159 12.00 -9.63 3.17
CA VAL A 159 13.13 -10.47 2.77
C VAL A 159 12.89 -11.95 3.11
N LYS A 160 12.20 -12.26 4.20
CA LYS A 160 11.83 -13.65 4.54
C LYS A 160 10.68 -14.18 3.69
N ALA A 161 9.80 -13.28 3.24
CA ALA A 161 8.58 -13.63 2.52
C ALA A 161 8.75 -13.63 1.00
N TYR A 162 9.83 -13.03 0.45
CA TYR A 162 10.00 -12.91 -0.97
C TYR A 162 10.30 -14.26 -1.65
N LYS A 163 10.01 -14.30 -2.94
CA LYS A 163 10.40 -15.39 -3.82
C LYS A 163 11.41 -14.87 -4.85
N PRO A 164 12.46 -15.65 -5.21
CA PRO A 164 13.30 -15.29 -6.34
C PRO A 164 12.46 -15.15 -7.63
N ALA A 165 12.85 -14.20 -8.46
CA ALA A 165 12.13 -13.90 -9.71
C ALA A 165 12.46 -14.92 -10.82
N GLU A 166 12.17 -16.19 -10.56
CA GLU A 166 12.39 -17.27 -11.53
C GLU A 166 11.38 -17.20 -12.68
N GLY A 167 11.85 -17.42 -13.91
CA GLY A 167 11.02 -17.40 -15.11
C GLY A 167 10.63 -16.01 -15.63
N LEU A 168 10.98 -14.95 -14.91
CA LEU A 168 10.72 -13.57 -15.32
C LEU A 168 11.77 -13.12 -16.35
N LYS A 169 11.36 -12.29 -17.31
CA LYS A 169 12.22 -11.75 -18.37
C LYS A 169 12.29 -10.23 -18.30
N ILE A 170 13.40 -9.67 -18.81
CA ILE A 170 13.50 -8.22 -19.02
C ILE A 170 12.40 -7.79 -19.99
N GLY A 171 11.65 -6.76 -19.65
CA GLY A 171 10.50 -6.28 -20.41
C GLY A 171 9.15 -6.68 -19.83
N ASP A 172 9.09 -7.76 -19.03
CA ASP A 172 7.84 -8.19 -18.39
C ASP A 172 7.27 -7.13 -17.48
N LYS A 173 5.95 -7.09 -17.33
CA LYS A 173 5.25 -6.20 -16.42
C LYS A 173 4.99 -6.89 -15.09
N VAL A 174 5.26 -6.19 -14.00
CA VAL A 174 4.96 -6.61 -12.63
C VAL A 174 4.18 -5.51 -11.91
N THR A 175 3.20 -5.90 -11.11
CA THR A 175 2.45 -4.99 -10.25
C THR A 175 2.83 -5.26 -8.81
N GLY A 176 3.06 -4.20 -8.05
CA GLY A 176 3.45 -4.31 -6.66
C GLY A 176 3.17 -3.03 -5.87
N THR A 177 3.28 -3.14 -4.56
CA THR A 177 2.97 -2.08 -3.60
C THR A 177 4.24 -1.53 -2.98
N ILE A 178 4.35 -0.21 -2.88
CA ILE A 178 5.44 0.48 -2.21
C ILE A 178 5.41 0.17 -0.71
N TYR A 179 6.46 -0.46 -0.19
CA TYR A 179 6.59 -0.77 1.24
C TYR A 179 7.77 -0.07 1.91
N ASN A 180 8.74 0.44 1.13
CA ASN A 180 9.85 1.25 1.65
C ASN A 180 10.26 2.33 0.64
N ILE A 181 10.64 3.51 1.14
CA ILE A 181 11.05 4.67 0.35
C ILE A 181 12.40 5.14 0.87
N LEU A 182 13.40 5.19 -0.01
CA LEU A 182 14.74 5.72 0.24
C LEU A 182 15.01 6.95 -0.63
N PRO A 183 16.08 7.72 -0.35
CA PRO A 183 16.49 8.83 -1.21
C PRO A 183 16.69 8.43 -2.67
N GLU A 184 17.26 7.25 -2.92
CA GLU A 184 17.60 6.73 -4.24
C GLU A 184 16.38 6.19 -4.99
N GLY A 185 15.34 5.74 -4.28
CA GLY A 185 14.18 5.11 -4.93
C GLY A 185 13.22 4.41 -3.98
N PHE A 186 12.46 3.50 -4.55
CA PHE A 186 11.32 2.85 -3.94
C PHE A 186 11.49 1.34 -3.97
N PHE A 187 11.13 0.68 -2.87
CA PHE A 187 11.02 -0.77 -2.82
C PHE A 187 9.56 -1.19 -2.91
N LEU A 188 9.31 -2.13 -3.82
CA LEU A 188 8.00 -2.71 -4.05
C LEU A 188 8.01 -4.18 -3.64
N PHE A 189 6.89 -4.64 -3.11
CA PHE A 189 6.58 -6.05 -2.99
C PHE A 189 5.51 -6.39 -4.00
N THR A 190 5.84 -7.25 -4.96
CA THR A 190 4.94 -7.56 -6.07
C THR A 190 3.88 -8.59 -5.69
N ASN A 191 2.81 -8.70 -6.50
CA ASN A 191 1.75 -9.68 -6.29
C ASN A 191 2.27 -11.13 -6.37
N GLN A 192 3.36 -11.36 -7.14
CA GLN A 192 4.07 -12.63 -7.21
C GLN A 192 5.09 -12.82 -6.06
N ARG A 193 5.17 -11.86 -5.13
CA ARG A 193 6.09 -11.83 -3.98
C ARG A 193 7.55 -11.58 -4.36
N PHE A 194 7.84 -10.92 -5.47
CA PHE A 194 9.20 -10.45 -5.78
C PHE A 194 9.48 -9.15 -5.03
N ILE A 195 10.73 -8.94 -4.61
CA ILE A 195 11.22 -7.65 -4.17
C ILE A 195 11.75 -6.91 -5.40
N ALA A 196 11.14 -5.76 -5.71
CA ALA A 196 11.53 -4.91 -6.81
C ALA A 196 12.10 -3.57 -6.32
N PHE A 197 13.18 -3.09 -6.95
CA PHE A 197 13.71 -1.75 -6.74
C PHE A 197 13.37 -0.87 -7.95
N LEU A 198 12.74 0.26 -7.69
CA LEU A 198 12.39 1.28 -8.65
C LEU A 198 13.19 2.55 -8.34
N HIS A 199 14.22 2.82 -9.14
CA HIS A 199 15.02 4.03 -8.96
C HIS A 199 14.17 5.29 -9.18
N ARG A 200 14.44 6.35 -8.42
CA ARG A 200 13.65 7.59 -8.46
C ARG A 200 13.60 8.23 -9.86
N SER A 201 14.70 8.15 -10.63
CA SER A 201 14.74 8.64 -12.01
C SER A 201 13.83 7.88 -12.98
N GLU A 202 13.42 6.67 -12.62
CA GLU A 202 12.53 5.81 -13.42
C GLU A 202 11.04 6.03 -13.12
N VAL A 203 10.72 6.99 -12.25
CA VAL A 203 9.35 7.38 -11.89
C VAL A 203 9.00 8.70 -12.58
N PRO A 204 8.00 8.76 -13.46
CA PRO A 204 7.48 10.03 -13.96
C PRO A 204 6.99 10.91 -12.81
N GLY A 205 7.49 12.17 -12.74
CA GLY A 205 7.20 13.06 -11.61
C GLY A 205 7.94 12.77 -10.30
N GLY A 206 8.68 11.65 -10.18
CA GLY A 206 9.62 11.37 -9.11
C GLY A 206 9.05 11.13 -7.71
N ARG A 207 7.71 11.02 -7.57
CA ARG A 207 7.03 10.84 -6.27
C ARG A 207 6.11 9.63 -6.29
N LEU A 208 6.19 8.84 -5.24
CA LEU A 208 5.27 7.75 -4.93
C LEU A 208 5.12 7.67 -3.41
N ASP A 209 3.97 7.20 -2.93
CA ASP A 209 3.66 7.10 -1.52
C ASP A 209 3.69 5.65 -1.01
N PHE A 210 3.87 5.49 0.30
CA PHE A 210 3.73 4.17 0.95
C PHE A 210 2.34 3.59 0.68
N GLY A 211 2.27 2.28 0.42
CA GLY A 211 1.03 1.59 0.12
C GLY A 211 0.47 1.84 -1.29
N GLN A 212 1.11 2.70 -2.10
CA GLN A 212 0.70 2.91 -3.48
C GLN A 212 1.03 1.67 -4.32
N GLU A 213 0.03 1.16 -5.05
CA GLU A 213 0.20 0.11 -6.02
C GLU A 213 0.63 0.72 -7.36
N VAL A 214 1.66 0.15 -7.96
CA VAL A 214 2.19 0.57 -9.26
C VAL A 214 2.52 -0.62 -10.15
N THR A 215 2.32 -0.44 -11.46
CA THR A 215 2.75 -1.41 -12.47
C THR A 215 4.03 -0.92 -13.12
N CYS A 216 5.04 -1.74 -13.10
CA CYS A 216 6.36 -1.44 -13.60
C CYS A 216 6.81 -2.50 -14.61
N ARG A 217 7.78 -2.14 -15.44
CA ARG A 217 8.46 -3.04 -16.37
C ARG A 217 9.79 -3.48 -15.77
N VAL A 218 10.10 -4.76 -15.85
CA VAL A 218 11.40 -5.33 -15.43
C VAL A 218 12.50 -4.80 -16.35
N THR A 219 13.56 -4.26 -15.74
CA THR A 219 14.73 -3.72 -16.44
C THR A 219 15.98 -4.55 -16.22
N TYR A 220 16.06 -5.21 -15.06
CA TYR A 220 17.22 -6.02 -14.70
C TYR A 220 16.83 -7.11 -13.69
N LEU A 221 17.34 -8.30 -13.88
CA LEU A 221 17.23 -9.44 -12.96
C LEU A 221 18.54 -9.55 -12.17
N ARG A 222 18.47 -9.43 -10.85
CA ARG A 222 19.64 -9.49 -9.98
C ARG A 222 19.98 -10.93 -9.62
N GLU A 223 21.24 -11.21 -9.34
CA GLU A 223 21.73 -12.53 -8.93
C GLU A 223 21.09 -13.02 -7.62
N ASP A 224 20.71 -12.08 -6.74
CA ASP A 224 20.02 -12.37 -5.48
C ASP A 224 18.52 -12.66 -5.65
N GLY A 225 18.03 -12.82 -6.88
CA GLY A 225 16.62 -13.08 -7.19
C GLY A 225 15.68 -11.88 -7.08
N ARG A 226 16.20 -10.71 -6.74
CA ARG A 226 15.45 -9.45 -6.77
C ARG A 226 15.45 -8.86 -8.18
N ILE A 227 14.63 -7.83 -8.41
CA ILE A 227 14.51 -7.21 -9.73
C ILE A 227 14.65 -5.69 -9.65
N ASN A 228 15.18 -5.07 -10.71
CA ASN A 228 15.04 -3.65 -10.91
C ASN A 228 13.95 -3.40 -11.94
N VAL A 229 13.16 -2.35 -11.71
CA VAL A 229 11.99 -2.02 -12.52
C VAL A 229 11.95 -0.55 -12.91
N SER A 230 11.16 -0.22 -13.94
CA SER A 230 10.95 1.14 -14.43
C SER A 230 9.48 1.37 -14.74
N MET A 231 9.00 2.57 -14.46
CA MET A 231 7.69 3.08 -14.91
C MET A 231 7.79 3.83 -16.23
N ARG A 232 9.02 4.06 -16.73
CA ARG A 232 9.21 4.73 -18.03
C ARG A 232 8.90 3.76 -19.16
N LEU A 233 8.31 4.29 -20.22
CA LEU A 233 8.12 3.57 -21.48
C LEU A 233 9.47 3.16 -22.06
N GLN A 234 9.51 2.04 -22.78
CA GLN A 234 10.70 1.71 -23.59
C GLN A 234 10.94 2.82 -24.61
N LYS A 235 12.20 3.05 -24.98
CA LYS A 235 12.56 4.12 -25.94
C LYS A 235 11.80 4.00 -27.26
N GLU A 236 11.53 2.79 -27.70
CA GLU A 236 10.75 2.53 -28.93
C GLU A 236 9.27 2.87 -28.76
N ASN A 237 8.64 2.46 -27.65
CA ASN A 237 7.26 2.82 -27.36
C ASN A 237 7.10 4.32 -27.03
N ALA A 238 8.11 4.94 -26.41
CA ALA A 238 8.14 6.38 -26.21
C ALA A 238 8.25 7.12 -27.54
N LEU A 239 9.05 6.62 -28.49
CA LEU A 239 9.18 7.19 -29.82
C LEU A 239 7.85 7.20 -30.58
N VAL A 240 7.12 6.08 -30.53
CA VAL A 240 5.81 5.96 -31.21
C VAL A 240 4.76 6.86 -30.53
N ALA A 241 4.75 6.92 -29.19
CA ALA A 241 3.84 7.81 -28.46
C ALA A 241 4.14 9.29 -28.73
N ASP A 242 5.41 9.70 -28.62
CA ASP A 242 5.84 11.08 -28.94
C ASP A 242 5.50 11.46 -30.38
N ALA A 243 5.66 10.53 -31.33
CA ALA A 243 5.32 10.74 -32.74
C ALA A 243 3.80 10.89 -32.92
N GLN A 244 3.00 10.09 -32.24
CA GLN A 244 1.55 10.19 -32.30
C GLN A 244 1.05 11.51 -31.72
N ASP A 245 1.57 11.92 -30.55
CA ASP A 245 1.22 13.19 -29.92
C ASP A 245 1.53 14.41 -30.84
N ILE A 246 2.69 14.37 -31.52
CA ILE A 246 3.08 15.40 -32.48
C ILE A 246 2.15 15.40 -33.73
N TYR A 247 1.79 14.21 -34.21
CA TYR A 247 0.87 14.06 -35.33
C TYR A 247 -0.53 14.58 -34.98
N ASP A 248 -1.06 14.22 -33.82
CA ASP A 248 -2.37 14.70 -33.34
C ASP A 248 -2.38 16.22 -33.14
N PHE A 249 -1.27 16.78 -32.67
CA PHE A 249 -1.10 18.23 -32.56
C PHE A 249 -1.16 18.92 -33.96
N LEU A 250 -0.53 18.34 -34.97
CA LEU A 250 -0.58 18.84 -36.34
C LEU A 250 -2.01 18.78 -36.91
N VAL A 251 -2.71 17.65 -36.69
CA VAL A 251 -4.11 17.48 -37.14
C VAL A 251 -5.01 18.55 -36.51
N LYS A 252 -4.91 18.76 -35.19
CA LYS A 252 -5.67 19.79 -34.45
C LYS A 252 -5.39 21.23 -34.95
N ARG A 253 -4.27 21.46 -35.64
CA ARG A 253 -3.85 22.75 -36.18
C ARG A 253 -4.03 22.85 -37.70
N ASN A 254 -4.94 22.08 -38.26
CA ASN A 254 -5.19 22.06 -39.71
C ASN A 254 -3.92 21.71 -40.54
N GLY A 255 -3.13 20.79 -40.04
CA GLY A 255 -2.02 20.19 -40.78
C GLY A 255 -0.69 20.96 -40.77
N SER A 256 -0.55 22.01 -39.96
CA SER A 256 0.70 22.78 -39.92
C SER A 256 1.08 23.25 -38.51
N MET A 257 2.39 23.32 -38.23
CA MET A 257 2.90 23.89 -36.97
C MET A 257 4.23 24.62 -37.17
N PRO A 258 4.50 25.72 -36.41
CA PRO A 258 5.72 26.50 -36.51
C PRO A 258 6.86 25.89 -35.65
N TYR A 259 6.93 24.56 -35.61
CA TYR A 259 7.92 23.81 -34.87
C TYR A 259 8.59 22.79 -35.80
N CYS A 260 9.90 22.72 -35.73
CA CYS A 260 10.74 21.81 -36.52
C CYS A 260 11.91 21.30 -35.67
N ASP A 261 12.81 20.56 -36.25
CA ASP A 261 14.00 20.00 -35.54
C ASP A 261 14.94 21.08 -34.99
N SER A 262 14.91 22.32 -35.50
CA SER A 262 15.70 23.48 -35.03
C SER A 262 15.04 24.23 -33.86
N THR A 263 13.76 23.95 -33.52
CA THR A 263 13.01 24.65 -32.48
C THR A 263 13.74 24.61 -31.14
N PRO A 264 13.78 25.73 -30.35
CA PRO A 264 14.40 25.78 -29.02
C PRO A 264 13.79 24.78 -28.02
N LEU A 265 14.64 24.27 -27.11
CA LEU A 265 14.25 23.28 -26.13
C LEU A 265 13.09 23.75 -25.25
N GLU A 266 13.10 25.00 -24.82
CA GLU A 266 12.11 25.59 -23.91
C GLU A 266 10.70 25.50 -24.50
N ILE A 267 10.59 25.80 -25.83
CA ILE A 267 9.33 25.74 -26.56
C ILE A 267 8.85 24.31 -26.71
N ILE A 268 9.75 23.38 -27.05
CA ILE A 268 9.42 21.95 -27.17
C ILE A 268 8.91 21.41 -25.83
N LYS A 269 9.62 21.70 -24.75
CA LYS A 269 9.27 21.26 -23.41
C LYS A 269 7.93 21.83 -22.94
N GLN A 270 7.66 23.11 -23.25
CA GLN A 270 6.40 23.77 -22.90
C GLN A 270 5.20 23.20 -23.68
N LYS A 271 5.38 22.86 -24.94
CA LYS A 271 4.29 22.44 -25.84
C LYS A 271 4.04 20.94 -25.86
N PHE A 272 5.09 20.13 -25.76
CA PHE A 272 5.03 18.67 -25.91
C PHE A 272 5.49 17.92 -24.67
N GLY A 273 6.08 18.59 -23.66
CA GLY A 273 6.54 17.95 -22.44
C GLY A 273 7.77 17.04 -22.59
N ILE A 274 8.37 16.97 -23.79
CA ILE A 274 9.47 16.07 -24.14
C ILE A 274 10.81 16.80 -24.34
N SER A 275 11.91 16.04 -24.35
CA SER A 275 13.23 16.60 -24.65
C SER A 275 13.38 16.92 -26.14
N LYS A 276 14.29 17.86 -26.51
CA LYS A 276 14.61 18.18 -27.90
C LYS A 276 15.08 16.94 -28.70
N ALA A 277 15.83 16.03 -28.04
CA ALA A 277 16.28 14.80 -28.71
C ALA A 277 15.11 13.82 -28.96
N ALA A 278 14.13 13.73 -28.06
CA ALA A 278 12.92 12.95 -28.28
C ALA A 278 12.06 13.53 -29.40
N PHE A 279 11.84 14.85 -29.40
CA PHE A 279 11.13 15.55 -30.43
C PHE A 279 11.74 15.34 -31.83
N LYS A 280 13.08 15.49 -31.96
CA LYS A 280 13.79 15.23 -33.22
C LYS A 280 13.61 13.80 -33.72
N ARG A 281 13.71 12.80 -32.80
CA ARG A 281 13.51 11.39 -33.16
C ARG A 281 12.07 11.15 -33.63
N ALA A 282 11.08 11.70 -32.93
CA ALA A 282 9.66 11.55 -33.26
C ALA A 282 9.33 12.18 -34.60
N LEU A 283 9.83 13.39 -34.89
CA LEU A 283 9.70 14.02 -36.23
C LEU A 283 10.38 13.20 -37.32
N GLY A 284 11.60 12.72 -37.08
CA GLY A 284 12.32 11.85 -38.03
C GLY A 284 11.57 10.55 -38.31
N HIS A 285 10.89 10.00 -37.32
CA HIS A 285 10.03 8.81 -37.47
C HIS A 285 8.82 9.11 -38.36
N LEU A 286 8.09 10.23 -38.10
CA LEU A 286 6.97 10.67 -38.93
C LEU A 286 7.36 11.01 -40.38
N MET A 287 8.54 11.62 -40.57
CA MET A 287 9.09 11.90 -41.89
C MET A 287 9.41 10.59 -42.64
N LYS A 288 10.01 9.61 -41.94
CA LYS A 288 10.32 8.28 -42.54
C LYS A 288 9.05 7.52 -42.94
N GLU A 289 7.95 7.71 -42.17
CA GLU A 289 6.63 7.17 -42.53
C GLU A 289 5.90 7.97 -43.60
N GLY A 290 6.48 9.04 -44.09
CA GLY A 290 5.86 9.89 -45.12
C GLY A 290 4.65 10.68 -44.60
N LYS A 291 4.44 10.79 -43.31
CA LYS A 291 3.27 11.49 -42.69
C LYS A 291 3.45 12.97 -42.58
N VAL A 292 4.69 13.44 -42.44
CA VAL A 292 5.01 14.87 -42.32
C VAL A 292 6.21 15.28 -43.20
N ARG A 293 6.28 16.57 -43.54
CA ARG A 293 7.42 17.22 -44.20
C ARG A 293 7.82 18.48 -43.42
N GLN A 294 9.08 18.86 -43.50
CA GLN A 294 9.58 20.12 -42.94
C GLN A 294 10.00 21.09 -44.06
N GLU A 295 9.62 22.32 -43.91
CA GLU A 295 9.97 23.38 -44.86
C GLU A 295 10.00 24.74 -44.16
N ASN A 296 11.05 25.54 -44.37
CA ASN A 296 11.19 26.89 -43.83
C ASN A 296 10.92 27.05 -42.31
N GLY A 297 11.36 26.07 -41.50
CA GLY A 297 11.18 26.10 -40.05
C GLY A 297 9.80 25.62 -39.56
N TRP A 298 8.95 25.16 -40.46
CA TRP A 298 7.63 24.63 -40.20
C TRP A 298 7.57 23.12 -40.46
N THR A 299 6.65 22.46 -39.82
CA THR A 299 6.27 21.05 -40.09
C THR A 299 4.84 21.02 -40.63
N TYR A 300 4.62 20.26 -41.69
CA TYR A 300 3.34 20.10 -42.38
C TYR A 300 2.96 18.63 -42.50
N LEU A 301 1.66 18.33 -42.46
CA LEU A 301 1.17 17.03 -42.91
C LEU A 301 1.38 16.86 -44.41
N THR A 302 1.65 15.66 -44.87
CA THR A 302 1.71 15.36 -46.31
C THR A 302 0.31 15.26 -46.91
N GLU A 303 0.12 15.66 -48.18
CA GLU A 303 -1.19 15.77 -48.84
C GLU A 303 -2.00 14.49 -48.90
N SER A 304 -1.37 13.31 -48.83
CA SER A 304 -2.04 12.01 -48.74
C SER A 304 -2.87 11.75 -47.46
N GLN A 305 -2.84 12.68 -46.50
CA GLN A 305 -3.53 12.57 -45.21
C GLN A 305 -4.52 13.71 -44.92
N GLN A 306 -4.69 14.66 -45.83
CA GLN A 306 -5.63 15.78 -45.67
C GLN A 306 -7.09 15.46 -46.10
N GLU A 307 -7.33 14.29 -46.73
CA GLU A 307 -8.63 13.86 -47.24
C GLU A 307 -9.28 12.69 -46.47
N LYS A 308 -9.10 12.62 -45.16
CA LYS A 308 -9.88 11.63 -44.36
C LYS A 308 -10.50 12.25 -43.13
#